data_b9d345e2dfdd18144752b651725763e3
#
_entry.id   b9d345e2dfdd18144752b651725763e3
#
_cell.length_a   1.000
_cell.length_b   1.000
_cell.length_c   1.000
_cell.angle_alpha   90.00
_cell.angle_beta   90.00
_cell.angle_gamma   90.00
#
_symmetry.space_group_name_H-M   'P 1'
#
loop_
_entity.id
_entity.type
_entity.pdbx_description
1 polymer ?
#
loop_
_entity_poly.entity_id
_entity_poly.type
_entity_poly.pdbx_seq_one_letter_code
_entity_poly.pdbx_strand_id
1 'polypeptide(L)'
;MKQLFLILFLCGISLTSFAQRIIMSGVDLQQPANIVHRDTIDQAVQLEVFFDQVDVDTILKSTVTYNLMLQLGEKYSQYCSYGEYRIDSLIYATKGHPTLGEFQEVMTKYFRRPSYGFVHEYGTPTFRENHTLMMNRYRADDSTVVMNWQMHPDTLRVCGLLCHKATTHFRGHDWTVWWTEEVPIDAGPWKFHGLPGLILKAQDAKGLHLIEATAMRQPLLPLINCRKQGFRKVTPAFLRKEEKAVALNYAERAKALGMFEVKSAGPKRHFYSPYEEEE
;
A
#
# COMPACT_ATOMS: atom_id res chain seq x y z
N MET A 1 19.03 -25.33 -22.99
CA MET A 1 19.46 -24.38 -21.95
C MET A 1 18.21 -23.86 -21.27
N LYS A 2 17.96 -24.35 -20.05
CA LYS A 2 16.77 -23.95 -19.27
C LYS A 2 17.09 -22.63 -18.58
N GLN A 3 16.42 -21.55 -18.98
CA GLN A 3 16.46 -20.30 -18.25
C GLN A 3 15.68 -20.47 -16.94
N LEU A 4 16.39 -20.44 -15.84
CA LEU A 4 15.85 -20.49 -14.49
C LEU A 4 15.30 -19.11 -14.15
N PHE A 5 13.97 -18.93 -14.20
CA PHE A 5 13.32 -17.74 -13.69
C PHE A 5 13.39 -17.76 -12.15
N LEU A 6 14.33 -17.01 -11.58
CA LEU A 6 14.43 -16.84 -10.14
C LEU A 6 13.75 -15.52 -9.74
N ILE A 7 12.48 -15.59 -9.37
CA ILE A 7 11.75 -14.48 -8.77
C ILE A 7 12.02 -14.52 -7.26
N LEU A 8 12.85 -13.60 -6.77
CA LEU A 8 13.07 -13.42 -5.33
C LEU A 8 11.86 -12.73 -4.69
N PHE A 9 11.11 -13.50 -3.92
CA PHE A 9 10.05 -13.02 -3.03
C PHE A 9 10.58 -12.97 -1.60
N LEU A 10 10.92 -11.77 -1.11
CA LEU A 10 11.27 -11.58 0.31
C LEU A 10 9.99 -11.45 1.13
N CYS A 11 9.63 -12.53 1.85
CA CYS A 11 8.65 -12.46 2.93
C CYS A 11 9.25 -11.75 4.14
N GLY A 12 8.61 -10.68 4.58
CA GLY A 12 8.96 -10.02 5.84
C GLY A 12 8.69 -10.93 7.03
N ILE A 13 9.74 -11.51 7.58
CA ILE A 13 9.76 -12.08 8.93
C ILE A 13 10.40 -11.01 9.79
N SER A 14 9.65 -10.51 10.79
CA SER A 14 10.19 -9.67 11.85
C SER A 14 11.10 -10.54 12.75
N LEU A 15 12.37 -10.60 12.41
CA LEU A 15 13.42 -11.06 13.30
C LEU A 15 14.52 -10.02 13.29
N THR A 16 14.87 -9.60 14.47
CA THR A 16 16.00 -8.77 14.80
C THR A 16 17.21 -9.07 13.93
N SER A 17 17.70 -8.03 13.25
CA SER A 17 19.06 -7.82 12.73
C SER A 17 19.84 -9.08 12.33
N PHE A 18 19.49 -9.68 11.21
CA PHE A 18 20.45 -10.29 10.30
C PHE A 18 19.94 -10.04 8.87
N ALA A 19 20.45 -8.98 8.26
CA ALA A 19 20.38 -8.83 6.81
C ALA A 19 21.17 -10.01 6.22
N GLN A 20 20.49 -11.11 5.92
CA GLN A 20 21.06 -12.12 5.05
C GLN A 20 21.25 -11.48 3.70
N ARG A 21 22.45 -10.99 3.43
CA ARG A 21 22.94 -10.77 2.08
C ARG A 21 22.87 -12.12 1.38
N ILE A 22 21.83 -12.34 0.61
CA ILE A 22 21.84 -13.41 -0.39
C ILE A 22 22.85 -12.96 -1.43
N ILE A 23 24.10 -13.40 -1.26
CA ILE A 23 25.12 -13.27 -2.30
C ILE A 23 24.71 -14.28 -3.37
N MET A 24 24.05 -13.81 -4.40
CA MET A 24 23.82 -14.59 -5.62
C MET A 24 25.16 -14.64 -6.35
N SER A 25 26.00 -15.64 -6.02
CA SER A 25 27.24 -15.89 -6.73
C SER A 25 26.91 -16.25 -8.18
N GLY A 26 27.43 -15.51 -9.14
CA GLY A 26 27.30 -15.76 -10.57
C GLY A 26 26.19 -15.00 -11.29
N VAL A 27 25.48 -14.07 -10.65
CA VAL A 27 24.51 -13.21 -11.33
C VAL A 27 25.17 -11.87 -11.64
N ASP A 28 25.17 -11.48 -12.90
CA ASP A 28 25.62 -10.15 -13.31
C ASP A 28 24.58 -9.10 -12.91
N LEU A 29 24.89 -8.29 -11.90
CA LEU A 29 24.03 -7.23 -11.39
C LEU A 29 23.91 -6.02 -12.33
N GLN A 30 24.79 -5.92 -13.34
CA GLN A 30 24.74 -4.86 -14.34
C GLN A 30 23.79 -5.17 -15.50
N GLN A 31 23.32 -6.43 -15.60
CA GLN A 31 22.34 -6.77 -16.64
C GLN A 31 21.02 -5.99 -16.42
N PRO A 32 20.29 -5.69 -17.50
CA PRO A 32 18.98 -5.03 -17.39
C PRO A 32 18.01 -5.82 -16.53
N ALA A 33 17.30 -5.13 -15.64
CA ALA A 33 16.21 -5.74 -14.88
C ALA A 33 15.01 -5.97 -15.80
N ASN A 34 14.42 -7.17 -15.72
CA ASN A 34 13.16 -7.45 -16.41
C ASN A 34 12.00 -6.87 -15.59
N ILE A 35 11.65 -5.62 -15.87
CA ILE A 35 10.57 -4.91 -15.20
C ILE A 35 9.30 -4.93 -16.03
N VAL A 36 8.17 -5.05 -15.34
CA VAL A 36 6.87 -4.90 -15.98
C VAL A 36 6.63 -3.43 -16.24
N HIS A 37 6.38 -3.08 -17.49
CA HIS A 37 6.05 -1.71 -17.86
C HIS A 37 4.85 -1.20 -17.07
N ARG A 38 4.96 0.03 -16.54
CA ARG A 38 3.90 0.69 -15.79
C ARG A 38 3.29 1.78 -16.65
N ASP A 39 1.97 1.77 -16.72
CA ASP A 39 1.24 2.85 -17.33
C ASP A 39 1.17 4.04 -16.37
N THR A 40 1.04 5.23 -16.93
CA THR A 40 0.80 6.45 -16.16
C THR A 40 -0.65 6.86 -16.28
N ILE A 41 -1.18 7.49 -15.25
CA ILE A 41 -2.36 8.36 -15.38
C ILE A 41 -1.82 9.68 -15.91
N ASP A 42 -2.37 10.15 -17.03
CA ASP A 42 -1.93 11.39 -17.69
C ASP A 42 -2.43 12.62 -16.90
N GLN A 43 -1.76 12.84 -15.78
CA GLN A 43 -2.08 13.94 -14.88
C GLN A 43 -0.86 14.25 -14.01
N ALA A 44 -0.56 15.55 -13.89
CA ALA A 44 0.52 16.02 -13.05
C ALA A 44 0.23 15.76 -11.56
N VAL A 45 1.25 15.30 -10.83
CA VAL A 45 1.21 15.24 -9.37
C VAL A 45 1.47 16.64 -8.83
N GLN A 46 0.63 17.09 -7.90
CA GLN A 46 0.71 18.41 -7.27
C GLN A 46 1.36 18.34 -5.89
N LEU A 47 1.13 17.26 -5.15
CA LEU A 47 1.63 17.08 -3.79
C LEU A 47 1.87 15.60 -3.49
N GLU A 48 2.93 15.29 -2.75
CA GLU A 48 3.21 13.98 -2.17
C GLU A 48 3.15 14.04 -0.65
N VAL A 49 2.37 13.14 -0.04
CA VAL A 49 2.21 13.01 1.42
C VAL A 49 2.67 11.64 1.85
N PHE A 50 3.52 11.58 2.85
CA PHE A 50 4.03 10.33 3.42
C PHE A 50 3.26 9.98 4.67
N PHE A 51 2.97 8.70 4.83
CA PHE A 51 2.23 8.19 5.97
C PHE A 51 2.95 7.01 6.61
N ASP A 52 2.93 6.98 7.93
CA ASP A 52 3.12 5.75 8.68
C ASP A 52 1.75 5.15 8.97
N GLN A 53 1.59 3.90 8.58
CA GLN A 53 0.41 3.09 8.87
C GLN A 53 0.78 1.98 9.82
N VAL A 54 0.17 1.98 10.99
CA VAL A 54 0.38 1.00 12.06
C VAL A 54 -0.85 0.10 12.13
N ASP A 55 -0.64 -1.19 11.93
CA ASP A 55 -1.69 -2.19 12.01
C ASP A 55 -1.37 -3.21 13.10
N VAL A 56 -2.41 -3.64 13.84
CA VAL A 56 -2.30 -4.60 14.95
C VAL A 56 -3.04 -5.88 14.60
N ASP A 57 -2.32 -7.01 14.60
CA ASP A 57 -2.94 -8.35 14.55
C ASP A 57 -3.22 -8.84 15.97
N THR A 58 -4.48 -8.87 16.34
CA THR A 58 -4.92 -9.26 17.70
C THR A 58 -4.68 -10.73 18.01
N ILE A 59 -4.57 -11.59 17.00
CA ILE A 59 -4.34 -13.03 17.19
C ILE A 59 -2.85 -13.32 17.33
N LEU A 60 -2.01 -12.76 16.45
CA LEU A 60 -0.55 -12.89 16.54
C LEU A 60 0.06 -11.98 17.63
N LYS A 61 -0.73 -11.06 18.20
CA LYS A 61 -0.29 -10.03 19.14
C LYS A 61 0.95 -9.30 18.65
N SER A 62 0.93 -8.96 17.37
CA SER A 62 2.02 -8.28 16.68
C SER A 62 1.54 -6.99 16.05
N THR A 63 2.44 -6.02 15.99
CA THR A 63 2.21 -4.73 15.35
C THR A 63 3.17 -4.58 14.19
N VAL A 64 2.67 -4.08 13.07
CA VAL A 64 3.49 -3.81 11.90
C VAL A 64 3.29 -2.36 11.48
N THR A 65 4.40 -1.68 11.18
CA THR A 65 4.38 -0.33 10.60
C THR A 65 4.78 -0.39 9.14
N TYR A 66 3.95 0.23 8.30
CA TYR A 66 4.17 0.37 6.86
C TYR A 66 4.39 1.84 6.50
N ASN A 67 5.33 2.09 5.59
CA ASN A 67 5.49 3.41 5.01
C ASN A 67 4.70 3.45 3.70
N LEU A 68 3.75 4.34 3.65
CA LEU A 68 2.84 4.54 2.52
C LEU A 68 2.91 5.99 2.05
N MET A 69 2.40 6.25 0.88
CA MET A 69 2.33 7.61 0.38
C MET A 69 1.06 7.86 -0.41
N LEU A 70 0.64 9.10 -0.40
CA LEU A 70 -0.46 9.63 -1.18
C LEU A 70 0.08 10.63 -2.18
N GLN A 71 -0.16 10.38 -3.45
CA GLN A 71 0.09 11.32 -4.54
C GLN A 71 -1.24 11.99 -4.88
N LEU A 72 -1.25 13.31 -4.86
CA LEU A 72 -2.40 14.14 -5.18
C LEU A 72 -2.19 14.78 -6.54
N GLY A 73 -3.10 14.55 -7.46
CA GLY A 73 -3.15 15.21 -8.75
C GLY A 73 -4.41 16.08 -8.88
N GLU A 74 -4.73 16.51 -10.10
CA GLU A 74 -5.88 17.38 -10.36
C GLU A 74 -7.22 16.65 -10.23
N LYS A 75 -7.32 15.42 -10.74
CA LYS A 75 -8.56 14.62 -10.78
C LYS A 75 -8.50 13.36 -9.94
N TYR A 76 -7.30 12.85 -9.71
CA TYR A 76 -7.09 11.57 -9.06
C TYR A 76 -6.10 11.70 -7.91
N SER A 77 -6.30 10.87 -6.91
CA SER A 77 -5.27 10.55 -5.92
C SER A 77 -4.87 9.09 -6.03
N GLN A 78 -3.64 8.80 -5.61
CA GLN A 78 -3.16 7.42 -5.47
C GLN A 78 -2.51 7.23 -4.11
N TYR A 79 -3.05 6.32 -3.31
CA TYR A 79 -2.43 5.85 -2.07
C TYR A 79 -1.77 4.51 -2.29
N CYS A 80 -0.47 4.40 -2.05
CA CYS A 80 0.30 3.20 -2.35
C CYS A 80 1.49 3.01 -1.39
N SER A 81 2.07 1.80 -1.43
CA SER A 81 3.29 1.50 -0.72
C SER A 81 4.45 2.38 -1.18
N TYR A 82 5.24 2.90 -0.23
CA TYR A 82 6.44 3.67 -0.54
C TYR A 82 7.46 2.85 -1.34
N GLY A 83 7.54 1.55 -1.13
CA GLY A 83 8.38 0.66 -1.93
C GLY A 83 7.98 0.62 -3.40
N GLU A 84 6.69 0.58 -3.70
CA GLU A 84 6.18 0.66 -5.08
C GLU A 84 6.54 1.99 -5.75
N TYR A 85 6.34 3.09 -5.02
CA TYR A 85 6.75 4.41 -5.46
C TYR A 85 8.26 4.49 -5.76
N ARG A 86 9.11 3.87 -4.92
CA ARG A 86 10.57 3.85 -5.15
C ARG A 86 10.96 3.09 -6.40
N ILE A 87 10.23 2.02 -6.74
CA ILE A 87 10.40 1.30 -8.01
C ILE A 87 10.05 2.24 -9.18
N ASP A 88 8.95 2.98 -9.09
CA ASP A 88 8.55 3.93 -10.12
C ASP A 88 9.57 5.05 -10.28
N SER A 89 10.10 5.56 -9.17
CA SER A 89 11.18 6.56 -9.16
C SER A 89 12.46 6.04 -9.85
N LEU A 90 12.83 4.78 -9.60
CA LEU A 90 13.97 4.15 -10.25
C LEU A 90 13.75 4.02 -11.76
N ILE A 91 12.58 3.52 -12.16
CA ILE A 91 12.20 3.37 -13.57
C ILE A 91 12.25 4.73 -14.28
N TYR A 92 11.73 5.78 -13.64
CA TYR A 92 11.75 7.13 -14.17
C TYR A 92 13.19 7.66 -14.30
N ALA A 93 14.00 7.55 -13.25
CA ALA A 93 15.40 8.02 -13.24
C ALA A 93 16.28 7.32 -14.27
N THR A 94 16.04 6.04 -14.52
CA THR A 94 16.78 5.21 -15.48
C THR A 94 16.16 5.20 -16.88
N LYS A 95 15.15 6.04 -17.12
CA LYS A 95 14.41 6.10 -18.40
C LYS A 95 13.87 4.73 -18.85
N GLY A 96 13.45 3.92 -17.89
CA GLY A 96 12.89 2.58 -18.14
C GLY A 96 13.91 1.44 -18.20
N HIS A 97 15.19 1.70 -17.96
CA HIS A 97 16.28 0.73 -18.09
C HIS A 97 17.11 0.55 -16.81
N PRO A 98 16.51 0.22 -15.65
CA PRO A 98 17.29 -0.05 -14.45
C PRO A 98 18.09 -1.33 -14.59
N THR A 99 19.24 -1.39 -13.94
CA THR A 99 20.00 -2.63 -13.78
C THR A 99 19.34 -3.55 -12.74
N LEU A 100 19.67 -4.82 -12.77
CA LEU A 100 19.20 -5.79 -11.77
C LEU A 100 19.69 -5.41 -10.37
N GLY A 101 20.91 -4.87 -10.23
CA GLY A 101 21.46 -4.41 -8.95
C GLY A 101 20.68 -3.25 -8.35
N GLU A 102 20.39 -2.21 -9.14
CA GLU A 102 19.57 -1.07 -8.71
C GLU A 102 18.17 -1.50 -8.30
N PHE A 103 17.54 -2.37 -9.11
CA PHE A 103 16.22 -2.91 -8.78
C PHE A 103 16.24 -3.71 -7.49
N GLN A 104 17.24 -4.58 -7.29
CA GLN A 104 17.41 -5.38 -6.08
C GLN A 104 17.66 -4.50 -4.84
N GLU A 105 18.42 -3.42 -4.96
CA GLU A 105 18.65 -2.46 -3.88
C GLU A 105 17.32 -1.85 -3.41
N VAL A 106 16.51 -1.35 -4.35
CA VAL A 106 15.20 -0.76 -4.04
C VAL A 106 14.29 -1.80 -3.39
N MET A 107 14.22 -3.01 -3.94
CA MET A 107 13.41 -4.11 -3.38
C MET A 107 13.84 -4.45 -1.94
N THR A 108 15.13 -4.56 -1.69
CA THR A 108 15.66 -4.92 -0.37
C THR A 108 15.44 -3.82 0.67
N LYS A 109 15.61 -2.56 0.27
CA LYS A 109 15.58 -1.42 1.17
C LYS A 109 14.18 -0.92 1.49
N TYR A 110 13.30 -0.90 0.49
CA TYR A 110 12.02 -0.19 0.57
C TYR A 110 10.80 -1.10 0.42
N PHE A 111 10.94 -2.30 -0.15
CA PHE A 111 9.79 -3.15 -0.39
C PHE A 111 9.36 -3.84 0.91
N ARG A 112 8.33 -3.29 1.51
CA ARG A 112 7.64 -3.87 2.67
C ARG A 112 6.17 -4.06 2.29
N ARG A 113 5.58 -5.17 2.72
CA ARG A 113 4.14 -5.33 2.56
C ARG A 113 3.40 -4.30 3.44
N PRO A 114 2.19 -3.89 3.10
CA PRO A 114 1.32 -4.48 2.09
C PRO A 114 1.65 -4.02 0.66
N SER A 115 1.34 -4.87 -0.33
CA SER A 115 1.40 -4.53 -1.75
C SER A 115 0.00 -4.26 -2.26
N TYR A 116 -0.54 -3.12 -1.88
CA TYR A 116 -1.79 -2.60 -2.38
C TYR A 116 -1.66 -1.14 -2.80
N GLY A 117 -2.57 -0.70 -3.63
CA GLY A 117 -2.73 0.69 -4.01
C GLY A 117 -4.18 1.02 -4.26
N PHE A 118 -4.59 2.21 -3.89
CA PHE A 118 -5.92 2.75 -4.09
C PHE A 118 -5.82 3.96 -5.00
N VAL A 119 -6.62 3.98 -6.05
CA VAL A 119 -6.77 5.13 -6.94
C VAL A 119 -8.19 5.64 -6.79
N HIS A 120 -8.32 6.91 -6.48
CA HIS A 120 -9.59 7.59 -6.32
C HIS A 120 -9.73 8.71 -7.34
N GLU A 121 -10.87 8.77 -8.03
CA GLU A 121 -11.28 9.89 -8.86
C GLU A 121 -12.15 10.83 -8.01
N TYR A 122 -11.71 12.07 -7.83
CA TYR A 122 -12.39 13.03 -6.94
C TYR A 122 -13.85 13.26 -7.37
N GLY A 123 -14.70 13.46 -6.38
CA GLY A 123 -16.13 13.65 -6.59
C GLY A 123 -16.90 12.36 -6.93
N THR A 124 -16.26 11.20 -6.89
CA THR A 124 -16.91 9.89 -7.07
C THR A 124 -16.80 9.03 -5.82
N PRO A 125 -17.74 8.12 -5.55
CA PRO A 125 -17.63 7.15 -4.49
C PRO A 125 -16.79 5.92 -4.89
N THR A 126 -16.08 5.98 -6.03
CA THR A 126 -15.42 4.81 -6.61
C THR A 126 -13.93 4.82 -6.33
N PHE A 127 -13.48 3.76 -5.68
CA PHE A 127 -12.06 3.46 -5.49
C PHE A 127 -11.66 2.25 -6.34
N ARG A 128 -10.57 2.41 -7.08
CA ARG A 128 -9.90 1.28 -7.71
C ARG A 128 -8.86 0.74 -6.77
N GLU A 129 -9.02 -0.52 -6.39
CA GLU A 129 -8.12 -1.24 -5.52
C GLU A 129 -7.24 -2.19 -6.33
N ASN A 130 -5.94 -2.08 -6.16
CA ASN A 130 -4.95 -2.98 -6.75
C ASN A 130 -4.23 -3.71 -5.62
N HIS A 131 -4.34 -5.03 -5.59
CA HIS A 131 -3.72 -5.85 -4.55
C HIS A 131 -2.83 -6.94 -5.18
N THR A 132 -1.67 -7.16 -4.59
CA THR A 132 -0.83 -8.31 -4.91
C THR A 132 -0.86 -9.27 -3.73
N LEU A 133 -1.56 -10.37 -3.91
CA LEU A 133 -1.69 -11.44 -2.91
C LEU A 133 -0.85 -12.64 -3.36
N MET A 134 0.27 -12.85 -2.68
CA MET A 134 1.31 -13.80 -3.09
C MET A 134 1.83 -13.48 -4.51
N MET A 135 1.56 -14.34 -5.50
CA MET A 135 1.95 -14.15 -6.90
C MET A 135 0.81 -13.61 -7.78
N ASN A 136 -0.40 -13.54 -7.23
CA ASN A 136 -1.58 -13.11 -7.98
C ASN A 136 -1.82 -11.60 -7.78
N ARG A 137 -2.22 -10.93 -8.86
CA ARG A 137 -2.60 -9.53 -8.87
C ARG A 137 -4.08 -9.41 -9.11
N TYR A 138 -4.76 -8.73 -8.21
CA TYR A 138 -6.20 -8.52 -8.26
C TYR A 138 -6.51 -7.03 -8.34
N ARG A 139 -7.57 -6.71 -9.10
CA ARG A 139 -8.15 -5.37 -9.18
C ARG A 139 -9.63 -5.44 -8.91
N ALA A 140 -10.10 -4.61 -7.99
CA ALA A 140 -11.51 -4.38 -7.75
C ALA A 140 -11.83 -2.89 -7.90
N ASP A 141 -13.00 -2.58 -8.44
CA ASP A 141 -13.56 -1.23 -8.43
C ASP A 141 -14.70 -1.24 -7.39
N ASP A 142 -14.48 -0.54 -6.26
CA ASP A 142 -15.45 -0.39 -5.18
C ASP A 142 -16.17 0.96 -5.34
N SER A 143 -17.42 0.91 -5.79
CA SER A 143 -18.26 2.09 -6.02
C SER A 143 -19.20 2.40 -4.84
N THR A 144 -19.00 1.76 -3.70
CA THR A 144 -19.87 1.89 -2.53
C THR A 144 -19.18 2.59 -1.36
N VAL A 145 -18.11 3.33 -1.64
CA VAL A 145 -17.34 4.04 -0.61
C VAL A 145 -18.04 5.36 -0.31
N VAL A 146 -18.91 5.36 0.67
CA VAL A 146 -19.64 6.54 1.15
C VAL A 146 -19.45 6.65 2.66
N MET A 147 -19.02 7.81 3.15
CA MET A 147 -18.79 8.08 4.55
C MET A 147 -19.70 9.20 5.03
N ASN A 148 -20.40 8.96 6.13
CA ASN A 148 -21.24 9.95 6.79
C ASN A 148 -20.44 10.60 7.93
N TRP A 149 -19.86 11.77 7.67
CA TRP A 149 -18.99 12.44 8.61
C TRP A 149 -19.77 13.23 9.66
N GLN A 150 -19.37 13.07 10.92
CA GLN A 150 -19.76 13.94 12.02
C GLN A 150 -18.56 14.83 12.38
N MET A 151 -18.74 16.15 12.24
CA MET A 151 -17.71 17.13 12.55
C MET A 151 -17.66 17.43 14.05
N HIS A 152 -16.46 17.69 14.57
CA HIS A 152 -16.22 18.03 15.98
C HIS A 152 -15.38 19.30 16.09
N PRO A 153 -15.50 20.06 17.21
CA PRO A 153 -14.74 21.30 17.40
C PRO A 153 -13.26 21.09 17.74
N ASP A 154 -12.87 19.82 18.01
CA ASP A 154 -11.48 19.49 18.38
C ASP A 154 -10.54 19.78 17.21
N THR A 155 -9.34 20.26 17.54
CA THR A 155 -8.27 20.52 16.59
C THR A 155 -6.96 19.87 17.02
N LEU A 156 -6.12 19.55 16.04
CA LEU A 156 -4.80 18.96 16.23
C LEU A 156 -3.86 19.48 15.12
N ARG A 157 -2.57 19.57 15.37
CA ARG A 157 -1.58 19.82 14.31
C ARG A 157 -0.96 18.53 13.83
N VAL A 158 -1.02 18.30 12.51
CA VAL A 158 -0.36 17.19 11.82
C VAL A 158 0.50 17.76 10.70
N CYS A 159 1.76 17.41 10.64
CA CYS A 159 2.73 17.97 9.69
C CYS A 159 2.77 19.52 9.69
N GLY A 160 2.50 20.14 10.85
CA GLY A 160 2.47 21.60 11.01
C GLY A 160 1.14 22.26 10.61
N LEU A 161 0.24 21.58 9.90
CA LEU A 161 -1.07 22.10 9.48
C LEU A 161 -2.11 21.95 10.59
N LEU A 162 -3.03 22.91 10.69
CA LEU A 162 -4.16 22.82 11.59
C LEU A 162 -5.19 21.85 11.02
N CYS A 163 -5.53 20.81 11.79
CA CYS A 163 -6.50 19.80 11.40
C CYS A 163 -7.71 19.85 12.32
N HIS A 164 -8.88 19.61 11.74
CA HIS A 164 -10.17 19.48 12.40
C HIS A 164 -10.54 18.01 12.53
N LYS A 165 -11.24 17.67 13.61
CA LYS A 165 -11.68 16.30 13.86
C LYS A 165 -13.01 16.00 13.19
N ALA A 166 -13.11 14.82 12.60
CA ALA A 166 -14.37 14.23 12.17
C ALA A 166 -14.42 12.73 12.53
N THR A 167 -15.64 12.20 12.69
CA THR A 167 -15.86 10.77 12.97
C THR A 167 -16.85 10.18 11.99
N THR A 168 -16.72 8.89 11.73
CA THR A 168 -17.67 8.11 10.94
C THR A 168 -17.65 6.65 11.34
N HIS A 169 -18.79 5.96 11.17
CA HIS A 169 -18.81 4.50 11.14
C HIS A 169 -18.68 4.04 9.69
N PHE A 170 -17.65 3.25 9.40
CA PHE A 170 -17.43 2.76 8.04
C PHE A 170 -16.77 1.38 8.05
N ARG A 171 -17.39 0.42 7.33
CA ARG A 171 -16.91 -0.95 7.16
C ARG A 171 -16.57 -1.68 8.47
N GLY A 172 -17.47 -1.58 9.47
CA GLY A 172 -17.35 -2.28 10.76
C GLY A 172 -16.42 -1.63 11.78
N HIS A 173 -15.88 -0.46 11.46
CA HIS A 173 -15.01 0.32 12.34
C HIS A 173 -15.57 1.72 12.60
N ASP A 174 -15.41 2.20 13.84
CA ASP A 174 -15.65 3.60 14.20
C ASP A 174 -14.34 4.35 14.02
N TRP A 175 -14.31 5.25 13.04
CA TRP A 175 -13.12 6.00 12.67
C TRP A 175 -13.14 7.40 13.23
N THR A 176 -12.01 7.86 13.74
CA THR A 176 -11.69 9.26 14.01
C THR A 176 -10.63 9.71 13.02
N VAL A 177 -10.91 10.80 12.30
CA VAL A 177 -9.95 11.38 11.36
C VAL A 177 -9.65 12.83 11.69
N TRP A 178 -8.50 13.30 11.19
CA TRP A 178 -8.05 14.68 11.29
C TRP A 178 -7.72 15.19 9.90
N TRP A 179 -8.40 16.24 9.46
CA TRP A 179 -8.34 16.78 8.13
C TRP A 179 -8.09 18.29 8.15
N THR A 180 -7.52 18.86 7.08
CA THR A 180 -7.12 20.26 7.00
C THR A 180 -7.72 20.97 5.80
N GLU A 181 -8.21 22.19 6.00
CA GLU A 181 -8.67 23.09 4.94
C GLU A 181 -7.50 23.77 4.21
N GLU A 182 -6.29 23.75 4.80
CA GLU A 182 -5.09 24.37 4.20
C GLU A 182 -4.68 23.67 2.89
N VAL A 183 -5.14 22.42 2.69
CA VAL A 183 -5.05 21.68 1.43
C VAL A 183 -6.46 21.28 1.01
N PRO A 184 -7.17 22.10 0.20
CA PRO A 184 -8.58 21.92 -0.11
C PRO A 184 -8.80 20.86 -1.20
N ILE A 185 -8.31 19.66 -0.96
CA ILE A 185 -8.44 18.49 -1.85
C ILE A 185 -9.16 17.41 -1.06
N ASP A 186 -10.31 16.96 -1.57
CA ASP A 186 -11.08 15.85 -1.00
C ASP A 186 -10.34 14.52 -1.21
N ALA A 187 -9.38 14.27 -0.35
CA ALA A 187 -8.55 13.06 -0.40
C ALA A 187 -8.03 12.68 0.99
N GLY A 188 -7.58 11.43 1.10
CA GLY A 188 -6.96 10.91 2.31
C GLY A 188 -6.25 9.58 2.07
N PRO A 189 -5.62 9.01 3.10
CA PRO A 189 -5.04 7.68 3.03
C PRO A 189 -6.15 6.62 2.90
N TRP A 190 -5.79 5.45 2.40
CA TRP A 190 -6.70 4.32 2.18
C TRP A 190 -7.90 4.73 1.29
N LYS A 191 -9.13 4.65 1.81
CA LYS A 191 -10.38 5.05 1.13
C LYS A 191 -11.01 6.32 1.73
N PHE A 192 -10.33 7.01 2.64
CA PHE A 192 -10.90 8.19 3.29
C PHE A 192 -11.04 9.35 2.33
N HIS A 193 -12.26 9.89 2.23
CA HIS A 193 -12.65 11.04 1.41
C HIS A 193 -13.97 11.64 1.92
N GLY A 194 -14.50 12.65 1.24
CA GLY A 194 -15.81 13.26 1.55
C GLY A 194 -15.74 14.39 2.58
N LEU A 195 -14.55 14.91 2.88
CA LEU A 195 -14.32 16.09 3.69
C LEU A 195 -13.80 17.26 2.81
N PRO A 196 -14.02 18.53 3.20
CA PRO A 196 -13.64 19.67 2.35
C PRO A 196 -12.14 19.97 2.40
N GLY A 197 -11.29 18.95 2.59
CA GLY A 197 -9.85 19.07 2.66
C GLY A 197 -9.16 17.74 2.89
N LEU A 198 -7.83 17.79 2.95
CA LEU A 198 -6.96 16.62 3.02
C LEU A 198 -6.99 15.97 4.41
N ILE A 199 -7.24 14.66 4.46
CA ILE A 199 -7.18 13.86 5.68
C ILE A 199 -5.73 13.43 5.92
N LEU A 200 -5.17 13.85 7.06
CA LEU A 200 -3.78 13.62 7.43
C LEU A 200 -3.58 12.57 8.53
N LYS A 201 -4.64 12.24 9.27
CA LYS A 201 -4.59 11.20 10.29
C LYS A 201 -5.91 10.48 10.37
N ALA A 202 -5.88 9.17 10.57
CA ALA A 202 -7.04 8.32 10.81
C ALA A 202 -6.69 7.28 11.85
N GLN A 203 -7.64 7.00 12.76
CA GLN A 203 -7.50 5.97 13.77
C GLN A 203 -8.86 5.33 14.04
N ASP A 204 -8.86 4.00 14.14
CA ASP A 204 -10.06 3.28 14.57
C ASP A 204 -10.23 3.29 16.10
N ALA A 205 -11.46 3.18 16.60
CA ALA A 205 -11.76 3.23 18.03
C ALA A 205 -11.18 2.03 18.81
N LYS A 206 -10.93 0.91 18.15
CA LYS A 206 -10.34 -0.29 18.76
C LYS A 206 -8.81 -0.18 18.89
N GLY A 207 -8.18 0.83 18.26
CA GLY A 207 -6.72 1.00 18.23
C GLY A 207 -6.00 -0.06 17.39
N LEU A 208 -6.70 -0.68 16.45
CA LEU A 208 -6.12 -1.69 15.56
C LEU A 208 -5.42 -1.07 14.35
N HIS A 209 -5.85 0.13 13.97
CA HIS A 209 -5.35 0.85 12.81
C HIS A 209 -5.06 2.31 13.17
N LEU A 210 -3.87 2.75 12.85
CA LEU A 210 -3.46 4.15 12.91
C LEU A 210 -2.75 4.51 11.61
N ILE A 211 -3.21 5.55 10.93
CA ILE A 211 -2.54 6.12 9.77
C ILE A 211 -2.27 7.58 10.09
N GLU A 212 -1.02 8.01 10.02
CA GLU A 212 -0.64 9.39 10.32
C GLU A 212 0.37 9.92 9.32
N ALA A 213 0.11 11.13 8.80
CA ALA A 213 1.04 11.81 7.92
C ALA A 213 2.30 12.22 8.67
N THR A 214 3.47 11.90 8.10
CA THR A 214 4.78 12.18 8.67
C THR A 214 5.53 13.29 7.95
N ALA A 215 5.26 13.46 6.65
CA ALA A 215 5.86 14.50 5.84
C ALA A 215 5.02 14.82 4.60
N MET A 216 5.24 16.00 4.05
CA MET A 216 4.70 16.43 2.75
C MET A 216 5.82 17.07 1.94
N ARG A 217 5.77 16.94 0.61
CA ARG A 217 6.75 17.58 -0.26
C ARG A 217 6.20 17.85 -1.66
N GLN A 218 6.90 18.68 -2.40
CA GLN A 218 6.72 18.80 -3.84
C GLN A 218 7.03 17.45 -4.52
N PRO A 219 6.31 17.09 -5.58
CA PRO A 219 6.44 15.79 -6.22
C PRO A 219 7.81 15.60 -6.88
N LEU A 220 8.36 14.40 -6.75
CA LEU A 220 9.55 13.97 -7.51
C LEU A 220 9.16 13.33 -8.84
N LEU A 221 8.03 12.63 -8.89
CA LEU A 221 7.49 12.05 -10.11
C LEU A 221 6.46 13.01 -10.71
N PRO A 222 6.58 13.32 -12.01
CA PRO A 222 5.67 14.26 -12.66
C PRO A 222 4.25 13.72 -12.82
N LEU A 223 4.10 12.38 -12.89
CA LEU A 223 2.83 11.72 -13.16
C LEU A 223 2.56 10.61 -12.15
N ILE A 224 1.27 10.35 -11.91
CA ILE A 224 0.85 9.20 -11.13
C ILE A 224 1.08 7.92 -11.95
N ASN A 225 1.95 7.07 -11.46
CA ASN A 225 2.19 5.76 -12.07
C ASN A 225 1.20 4.74 -11.52
N CYS A 226 0.36 4.19 -12.37
CA CYS A 226 -0.47 3.05 -12.01
C CYS A 226 -0.31 1.92 -13.01
N ARG A 227 -0.24 0.70 -12.51
CA ARG A 227 -0.19 -0.48 -13.37
C ARG A 227 -1.59 -0.75 -13.92
N LYS A 228 -1.77 -0.69 -15.26
CA LYS A 228 -3.06 -0.96 -15.90
C LYS A 228 -3.27 -2.43 -16.25
N GLN A 229 -2.21 -3.16 -16.52
CA GLN A 229 -2.27 -4.54 -17.01
C GLN A 229 -1.79 -5.57 -15.98
N GLY A 230 -2.12 -6.83 -16.24
CA GLY A 230 -1.68 -7.95 -15.42
C GLY A 230 -2.49 -8.17 -14.14
N PHE A 231 -3.65 -7.53 -14.02
CA PHE A 231 -4.60 -7.75 -12.92
C PHE A 231 -5.77 -8.61 -13.37
N ARG A 232 -6.15 -9.55 -12.51
CA ARG A 232 -7.44 -10.23 -12.59
C ARG A 232 -8.50 -9.31 -11.97
N LYS A 233 -9.50 -8.91 -12.76
CA LYS A 233 -10.64 -8.16 -12.23
C LYS A 233 -11.51 -9.05 -11.36
N VAL A 234 -11.86 -8.56 -10.18
CA VAL A 234 -12.67 -9.25 -9.17
C VAL A 234 -13.61 -8.27 -8.50
N THR A 235 -14.57 -8.78 -7.73
CA THR A 235 -15.40 -7.94 -6.87
C THR A 235 -14.67 -7.57 -5.58
N PRO A 236 -15.02 -6.45 -4.91
CA PRO A 236 -14.47 -6.11 -3.60
C PRO A 236 -14.67 -7.23 -2.56
N ALA A 237 -15.83 -7.87 -2.56
CA ALA A 237 -16.11 -9.01 -1.66
C ALA A 237 -15.19 -10.21 -1.91
N PHE A 238 -14.92 -10.55 -3.18
CA PHE A 238 -13.96 -11.59 -3.50
C PHE A 238 -12.55 -11.21 -3.00
N LEU A 239 -12.15 -9.97 -3.18
CA LEU A 239 -10.83 -9.49 -2.77
C LEU A 239 -10.63 -9.64 -1.25
N ARG A 240 -11.59 -9.18 -0.44
CA ARG A 240 -11.55 -9.34 1.03
C ARG A 240 -11.48 -10.80 1.45
N LYS A 241 -12.32 -11.65 0.86
CA LYS A 241 -12.31 -13.09 1.12
C LYS A 241 -10.97 -13.74 0.78
N GLU A 242 -10.38 -13.35 -0.34
CA GLU A 242 -9.08 -13.89 -0.78
C GLU A 242 -7.93 -13.39 0.11
N GLU A 243 -7.93 -12.13 0.55
CA GLU A 243 -6.97 -11.60 1.51
C GLU A 243 -6.99 -12.39 2.82
N LYS A 244 -8.17 -12.59 3.39
CA LYS A 244 -8.38 -13.41 4.59
C LYS A 244 -7.88 -14.83 4.40
N ALA A 245 -8.25 -15.46 3.28
CA ALA A 245 -7.84 -16.82 2.97
C ALA A 245 -6.31 -16.96 2.77
N VAL A 246 -5.69 -15.99 2.12
CA VAL A 246 -4.22 -15.94 1.97
C VAL A 246 -3.55 -15.77 3.33
N ALA A 247 -4.03 -14.86 4.16
CA ALA A 247 -3.44 -14.59 5.47
C ALA A 247 -3.52 -15.81 6.39
N LEU A 248 -4.68 -16.46 6.46
CA LEU A 248 -4.91 -17.62 7.34
C LEU A 248 -4.19 -18.90 6.89
N ASN A 249 -4.04 -19.10 5.58
CA ASN A 249 -3.46 -20.33 4.99
C ASN A 249 -2.15 -20.06 4.23
N TYR A 250 -1.39 -19.04 4.66
CA TYR A 250 -0.22 -18.56 3.94
C TYR A 250 0.82 -19.66 3.68
N ALA A 251 1.17 -20.43 4.72
CA ALA A 251 2.20 -21.45 4.62
C ALA A 251 1.84 -22.59 3.63
N GLU A 252 0.58 -23.03 3.65
CA GLU A 252 0.08 -24.07 2.74
C GLU A 252 0.07 -23.57 1.29
N ARG A 253 -0.41 -22.36 1.06
CA ARG A 253 -0.43 -21.75 -0.28
C ARG A 253 0.98 -21.48 -0.81
N ALA A 254 1.90 -21.02 0.03
CA ALA A 254 3.30 -20.80 -0.32
C ALA A 254 3.98 -22.11 -0.74
N LYS A 255 3.71 -23.21 -0.01
CA LYS A 255 4.18 -24.56 -0.37
C LYS A 255 3.61 -25.03 -1.70
N ALA A 256 2.31 -24.86 -1.93
CA ALA A 256 1.65 -25.23 -3.18
C ALA A 256 2.20 -24.47 -4.39
N LEU A 257 2.68 -23.24 -4.19
CA LEU A 257 3.32 -22.41 -5.23
C LEU A 257 4.82 -22.67 -5.38
N GLY A 258 5.39 -23.61 -4.60
CA GLY A 258 6.82 -23.92 -4.64
C GLY A 258 7.71 -22.77 -4.13
N MET A 259 7.15 -21.85 -3.34
CA MET A 259 7.88 -20.66 -2.88
C MET A 259 8.92 -20.97 -1.81
N PHE A 260 8.69 -22.05 -1.00
CA PHE A 260 9.61 -22.53 0.05
C PHE A 260 9.42 -24.01 0.33
N GLU A 261 10.53 -24.69 0.68
CA GLU A 261 10.46 -25.86 1.57
C GLU A 261 10.36 -25.31 3.02
N VAL A 262 9.16 -25.28 3.56
CA VAL A 262 8.98 -24.89 4.97
C VAL A 262 9.48 -26.01 5.87
N LYS A 263 10.73 -25.93 6.29
CA LYS A 263 11.37 -26.90 7.19
C LYS A 263 11.05 -26.68 8.68
N SER A 264 10.22 -25.71 9.06
CA SER A 264 10.00 -25.42 10.47
C SER A 264 8.57 -25.05 10.81
N ALA A 265 8.22 -25.26 12.08
CA ALA A 265 6.96 -24.91 12.73
C ALA A 265 6.83 -23.37 12.92
N GLY A 266 7.04 -22.59 11.87
CA GLY A 266 6.68 -21.17 11.85
C GLY A 266 5.16 -20.97 11.91
N PRO A 267 4.68 -19.75 12.19
CA PRO A 267 3.27 -19.48 12.26
C PRO A 267 2.61 -19.88 10.93
N LYS A 268 1.58 -20.73 11.00
CA LYS A 268 0.85 -21.25 9.83
C LYS A 268 0.11 -20.15 9.05
N ARG A 269 -0.03 -18.97 9.64
CA ARG A 269 -0.73 -17.80 9.08
C ARG A 269 0.21 -16.59 8.93
N HIS A 270 -0.16 -15.70 8.04
CA HIS A 270 0.47 -14.40 7.87
C HIS A 270 -0.28 -13.35 8.72
N PHE A 271 0.35 -12.18 8.93
CA PHE A 271 -0.27 -11.00 9.55
C PHE A 271 -1.59 -10.65 8.84
N TYR A 272 -2.64 -10.43 9.62
CA TYR A 272 -3.94 -10.05 9.12
C TYR A 272 -4.62 -9.06 10.07
N SER A 273 -4.87 -7.87 9.57
CA SER A 273 -5.60 -6.81 10.27
C SER A 273 -6.50 -6.13 9.24
N PRO A 274 -7.76 -6.58 9.11
CA PRO A 274 -8.64 -6.07 8.06
C PRO A 274 -9.14 -4.67 8.39
N TYR A 275 -9.15 -3.80 7.38
CA TYR A 275 -9.77 -2.48 7.42
C TYR A 275 -11.28 -2.53 7.18
N GLU A 276 -11.80 -3.65 6.70
CA GLU A 276 -13.20 -3.88 6.41
C GLU A 276 -13.62 -5.18 7.06
N GLU A 277 -14.52 -5.12 8.01
CA GLU A 277 -15.17 -6.29 8.59
C GLU A 277 -16.35 -6.72 7.70
N GLU A 278 -16.62 -8.03 7.62
CA GLU A 278 -17.82 -8.54 6.97
C GLU A 278 -19.02 -8.16 7.87
N GLU A 279 -19.99 -7.44 7.32
CA GLU A 279 -21.27 -7.14 7.96
C GLU A 279 -22.15 -8.39 8.00
#